data_d9fca3ed5069672c055f5662302524fc
#
_entry.id   d9fca3ed5069672c055f5662302524fc
#
_cell.length_a   1.000
_cell.length_b   1.000
_cell.length_c   1.000
_cell.angle_alpha   90.00
_cell.angle_beta   90.00
_cell.angle_gamma   90.00
#
_symmetry.space_group_name_H-M   'P 1'
#
loop_
_entity.id
_entity.type
_entity.pdbx_description
1 polymer ?
#
loop_
_entity_poly.entity_id
_entity_poly.type
_entity_poly.pdbx_seq_one_letter_code
_entity_poly.pdbx_strand_id
1 'polypeptide(L)'
;HVVFNAVSGVLGLIILNPVAALVDRLLPAAPMVSTGTESLTEDSLSDPETAFHLAEGEIEKTCWFVSEFWRKAGDLITKNPAVGAVMLLRQDYPMIRQRCHAVNSYLSRIVQTSLTPSEIARWEELHAKNADLQSIGHEIDKVIAGLGEHKVKKERFFDEQGEKELLEAHARIADDLKTALDYLSADDPVKREAAHKKLLATRKTLNDNELALVQSHMDRVSRGDFKAIETSALHIALINRFRRLRTKINELAELSF
;
A
#
# COMPACT_ATOMS: atom_id res chain seq x y z
N HIS A 1 -2.99 23.20 41.57
CA HIS A 1 -2.89 22.44 40.27
C HIS A 1 -3.91 21.31 40.17
N VAL A 2 -4.12 20.47 41.22
CA VAL A 2 -5.08 19.34 41.16
C VAL A 2 -6.52 19.83 40.94
N VAL A 3 -6.96 20.85 41.68
CA VAL A 3 -8.32 21.41 41.51
C VAL A 3 -8.51 22.03 40.13
N PHE A 4 -7.52 22.75 39.63
CA PHE A 4 -7.57 23.32 38.29
C PHE A 4 -7.69 22.25 37.20
N ASN A 5 -6.90 21.18 37.28
CA ASN A 5 -6.95 20.08 36.32
C ASN A 5 -8.29 19.30 36.39
N ALA A 6 -8.83 19.12 37.60
CA ALA A 6 -10.13 18.47 37.77
C ALA A 6 -11.28 19.32 37.17
N VAL A 7 -11.27 20.61 37.41
CA VAL A 7 -12.28 21.55 36.87
C VAL A 7 -12.15 21.62 35.32
N SER A 8 -10.92 21.71 34.81
CA SER A 8 -10.68 21.73 33.36
C SER A 8 -11.11 20.42 32.68
N GLY A 9 -10.89 19.29 33.36
CA GLY A 9 -11.34 17.97 32.86
C GLY A 9 -12.86 17.84 32.78
N VAL A 10 -13.56 18.28 33.81
CA VAL A 10 -15.05 18.30 33.86
C VAL A 10 -15.61 19.25 32.79
N LEU A 11 -15.04 20.45 32.65
CA LEU A 11 -15.44 21.40 31.60
C LEU A 11 -15.19 20.82 30.21
N GLY A 12 -14.05 20.13 29.98
CA GLY A 12 -13.74 19.46 28.73
C GLY A 12 -14.79 18.41 28.38
N LEU A 13 -15.19 17.58 29.33
CA LEU A 13 -16.24 16.56 29.13
C LEU A 13 -17.60 17.17 28.79
N ILE A 14 -17.98 18.28 29.44
CA ILE A 14 -19.25 18.97 29.14
C ILE A 14 -19.25 19.56 27.73
N ILE A 15 -18.11 20.09 27.28
CA ILE A 15 -17.99 20.76 25.97
C ILE A 15 -17.76 19.74 24.83
N LEU A 16 -17.32 18.53 25.12
CA LEU A 16 -16.96 17.53 24.10
C LEU A 16 -18.13 17.21 23.18
N ASN A 17 -19.31 16.92 23.74
CA ASN A 17 -20.48 16.56 22.96
C ASN A 17 -21.02 17.71 22.08
N PRO A 18 -21.17 18.95 22.58
CA PRO A 18 -21.58 20.06 21.71
C PRO A 18 -20.53 20.42 20.66
N VAL A 19 -19.23 20.28 20.96
CA VAL A 19 -18.17 20.48 19.96
C VAL A 19 -18.21 19.39 18.91
N ALA A 20 -18.37 18.12 19.29
CA ALA A 20 -18.53 17.02 18.35
C ALA A 20 -19.73 17.24 17.43
N ALA A 21 -20.90 17.60 17.99
CA ALA A 21 -22.10 17.90 17.22
C ALA A 21 -21.93 19.11 16.28
N LEU A 22 -21.18 20.12 16.70
CA LEU A 22 -20.85 21.27 15.86
C LEU A 22 -19.91 20.87 14.71
N VAL A 23 -18.90 20.05 14.99
CA VAL A 23 -17.98 19.51 13.97
C VAL A 23 -18.75 18.67 12.95
N ASP A 24 -19.63 17.77 13.39
CA ASP A 24 -20.46 16.94 12.50
C ASP A 24 -21.41 17.79 11.62
N ARG A 25 -21.85 18.93 12.14
CA ARG A 25 -22.73 19.85 11.41
C ARG A 25 -21.97 20.73 10.41
N LEU A 26 -20.75 21.14 10.74
CA LEU A 26 -19.91 22.00 9.90
C LEU A 26 -19.10 21.21 8.87
N LEU A 27 -18.76 19.97 9.21
CA LEU A 27 -18.05 19.02 8.36
C LEU A 27 -18.96 17.79 8.19
N PRO A 28 -20.05 17.91 7.39
CA PRO A 28 -20.86 16.73 7.11
C PRO A 28 -19.91 15.63 6.62
N ALA A 29 -20.04 14.43 7.20
CA ALA A 29 -19.25 13.27 6.80
C ALA A 29 -19.26 13.23 5.27
N ALA A 30 -18.07 13.24 4.68
CA ALA A 30 -17.96 13.09 3.24
C ALA A 30 -18.83 11.87 2.86
N PRO A 31 -19.63 11.97 1.77
CA PRO A 31 -20.49 10.85 1.38
C PRO A 31 -19.59 9.62 1.39
N MET A 32 -20.02 8.57 2.11
CA MET A 32 -19.29 7.30 2.12
C MET A 32 -19.20 6.89 0.66
N VAL A 33 -18.02 7.10 0.08
CA VAL A 33 -17.71 6.55 -1.23
C VAL A 33 -17.92 5.06 -1.02
N SER A 34 -18.86 4.47 -1.76
CA SER A 34 -19.07 3.02 -1.74
C SER A 34 -17.70 2.38 -1.88
N THR A 35 -17.26 1.67 -0.83
CA THR A 35 -15.92 1.06 -0.81
C THR A 35 -15.84 -0.09 -1.80
N GLY A 36 -17.00 -0.46 -2.40
CA GLY A 36 -17.11 -1.65 -3.23
C GLY A 36 -16.87 -2.95 -2.44
N THR A 37 -16.97 -2.90 -1.10
CA THR A 37 -16.89 -4.07 -0.21
C THR A 37 -18.27 -4.57 0.22
N GLU A 38 -19.28 -4.31 -0.60
CA GLU A 38 -20.69 -4.68 -0.37
C GLU A 38 -20.91 -6.21 -0.31
N SER A 39 -19.93 -6.97 -0.80
CA SER A 39 -19.92 -8.44 -0.71
C SER A 39 -19.68 -8.95 0.72
N LEU A 40 -19.11 -8.16 1.61
CA LEU A 40 -18.87 -8.55 3.02
C LEU A 40 -20.17 -8.38 3.84
N THR A 41 -21.09 -9.32 3.68
CA THR A 41 -22.40 -9.27 4.33
C THR A 41 -22.41 -9.91 5.71
N GLU A 42 -23.31 -9.47 6.58
CA GLU A 42 -23.46 -10.03 7.93
C GLU A 42 -24.00 -11.47 7.91
N ASP A 43 -24.88 -11.76 6.98
CA ASP A 43 -25.52 -13.07 6.86
C ASP A 43 -24.51 -14.19 6.60
N SER A 44 -23.42 -13.88 5.88
CA SER A 44 -22.35 -14.83 5.57
C SER A 44 -21.50 -15.19 6.77
N LEU A 45 -21.52 -14.43 7.87
CA LEU A 45 -20.77 -14.74 9.09
C LEU A 45 -21.26 -15.99 9.81
N SER A 46 -22.46 -16.48 9.49
CA SER A 46 -23.00 -17.73 10.03
C SER A 46 -22.29 -18.97 9.49
N ASP A 47 -21.63 -18.87 8.34
CA ASP A 47 -20.83 -19.93 7.72
C ASP A 47 -19.38 -19.44 7.53
N PRO A 48 -18.42 -19.89 8.36
CA PRO A 48 -17.01 -19.46 8.28
C PRO A 48 -16.38 -19.67 6.92
N GLU A 49 -16.68 -20.76 6.20
CA GLU A 49 -16.12 -21.05 4.90
C GLU A 49 -16.53 -20.00 3.86
N THR A 50 -17.81 -19.69 3.78
CA THR A 50 -18.33 -18.62 2.92
C THR A 50 -17.75 -17.26 3.33
N ALA A 51 -17.65 -16.98 4.63
CA ALA A 51 -17.09 -15.72 5.11
C ALA A 51 -15.63 -15.53 4.71
N PHE A 52 -14.80 -16.56 4.82
CA PHE A 52 -13.42 -16.53 4.37
C PHE A 52 -13.31 -16.32 2.85
N HIS A 53 -14.11 -17.01 2.08
CA HIS A 53 -14.16 -16.84 0.62
C HIS A 53 -14.46 -15.40 0.20
N LEU A 54 -15.42 -14.75 0.88
CA LEU A 54 -15.74 -13.34 0.62
C LEU A 54 -14.59 -12.41 0.99
N ALA A 55 -13.90 -12.67 2.12
CA ALA A 55 -12.74 -11.91 2.54
C ALA A 55 -11.57 -12.05 1.54
N GLU A 56 -11.30 -13.28 1.05
CA GLU A 56 -10.32 -13.55 0.00
C GLU A 56 -10.60 -12.75 -1.26
N GLY A 57 -11.82 -12.81 -1.76
CA GLY A 57 -12.22 -12.05 -2.95
C GLY A 57 -12.05 -10.53 -2.79
N GLU A 58 -12.27 -9.97 -1.60
CA GLU A 58 -11.99 -8.54 -1.34
C GLU A 58 -10.49 -8.24 -1.23
N ILE A 59 -9.68 -9.15 -0.70
CA ILE A 59 -8.22 -9.05 -0.68
C ILE A 59 -7.67 -9.04 -2.12
N GLU A 60 -8.14 -9.93 -2.99
CA GLU A 60 -7.75 -9.98 -4.41
C GLU A 60 -8.11 -8.68 -5.14
N LYS A 61 -9.32 -8.18 -4.96
CA LYS A 61 -9.73 -6.89 -5.53
C LYS A 61 -8.85 -5.75 -5.02
N THR A 62 -8.47 -5.77 -3.73
CA THR A 62 -7.59 -4.76 -3.15
C THR A 62 -6.18 -4.86 -3.73
N CYS A 63 -5.67 -6.06 -3.99
CA CYS A 63 -4.39 -6.28 -4.67
C CYS A 63 -4.40 -5.66 -6.09
N TRP A 64 -5.50 -5.83 -6.84
CA TRP A 64 -5.67 -5.18 -8.13
C TRP A 64 -5.64 -3.65 -8.03
N PHE A 65 -6.33 -3.05 -7.05
CA PHE A 65 -6.28 -1.59 -6.82
C PHE A 65 -4.86 -1.11 -6.46
N VAL A 66 -4.13 -1.86 -5.66
CA VAL A 66 -2.73 -1.57 -5.32
C VAL A 66 -1.84 -1.61 -6.57
N SER A 67 -2.04 -2.60 -7.44
CA SER A 67 -1.31 -2.73 -8.71
C SER A 67 -1.58 -1.54 -9.65
N GLU A 68 -2.84 -1.12 -9.77
CA GLU A 68 -3.20 0.07 -10.57
C GLU A 68 -2.65 1.37 -9.96
N PHE A 69 -2.63 1.48 -8.64
CA PHE A 69 -2.05 2.62 -7.95
C PHE A 69 -0.54 2.73 -8.24
N TRP A 70 0.17 1.58 -8.21
CA TRP A 70 1.58 1.52 -8.58
C TRP A 70 1.81 1.88 -10.05
N ARG A 71 1.01 1.34 -10.96
CA ARG A 71 1.11 1.65 -12.40
C ARG A 71 0.99 3.15 -12.65
N LYS A 72 0.02 3.81 -12.04
CA LYS A 72 -0.16 5.28 -12.14
C LYS A 72 1.02 6.05 -11.54
N ALA A 73 1.66 5.53 -10.49
CA ALA A 73 2.84 6.17 -9.89
C ALA A 73 4.01 6.27 -10.87
N GLY A 74 4.16 5.32 -11.80
CA GLY A 74 5.20 5.34 -12.83
C GLY A 74 5.15 6.57 -13.74
N ASP A 75 3.97 7.07 -14.02
CA ASP A 75 3.79 8.29 -14.83
C ASP A 75 4.47 9.53 -14.20
N LEU A 76 4.61 9.55 -12.87
CA LEU A 76 5.28 10.65 -12.18
C LEU A 76 6.81 10.63 -12.33
N ILE A 77 7.40 9.51 -12.74
CA ILE A 77 8.85 9.40 -12.95
C ILE A 77 9.24 10.15 -14.22
N THR A 78 8.48 9.99 -15.31
CA THR A 78 8.77 10.60 -16.61
C THR A 78 8.05 11.91 -16.84
N LYS A 79 6.74 11.95 -16.52
CA LYS A 79 5.89 13.10 -16.79
C LYS A 79 6.13 14.21 -15.76
N ASN A 80 5.89 15.45 -16.19
CA ASN A 80 5.83 16.61 -15.29
C ASN A 80 4.35 16.95 -15.02
N PRO A 81 3.68 16.25 -14.11
CA PRO A 81 2.25 16.41 -13.89
C PRO A 81 1.97 17.73 -13.17
N ALA A 82 0.80 18.31 -13.41
CA ALA A 82 0.30 19.40 -12.60
C ALA A 82 0.12 18.96 -11.14
N VAL A 83 0.27 19.89 -10.18
CA VAL A 83 0.08 19.63 -8.74
C VAL A 83 -1.24 18.92 -8.47
N GLY A 84 -2.32 19.31 -9.14
CA GLY A 84 -3.64 18.68 -9.01
C GLY A 84 -3.66 17.19 -9.38
N ALA A 85 -2.89 16.77 -10.39
CA ALA A 85 -2.80 15.36 -10.78
C ALA A 85 -2.14 14.50 -9.69
N VAL A 86 -1.11 15.01 -9.02
CA VAL A 86 -0.47 14.33 -7.87
C VAL A 86 -1.45 14.22 -6.71
N MET A 87 -2.22 15.27 -6.42
CA MET A 87 -3.22 15.26 -5.36
C MET A 87 -4.34 14.24 -5.64
N LEU A 88 -4.83 14.18 -6.88
CA LEU A 88 -5.85 13.21 -7.30
C LEU A 88 -5.32 11.77 -7.18
N LEU A 89 -4.10 11.53 -7.64
CA LEU A 89 -3.51 10.20 -7.53
C LEU A 89 -3.38 9.74 -6.07
N ARG A 90 -3.04 10.64 -5.16
CA ARG A 90 -2.93 10.33 -3.74
C ARG A 90 -4.27 9.98 -3.07
N GLN A 91 -5.41 10.29 -3.70
CA GLN A 91 -6.73 9.88 -3.20
C GLN A 91 -6.97 8.36 -3.32
N ASP A 92 -6.21 7.65 -4.15
CA ASP A 92 -6.31 6.20 -4.28
C ASP A 92 -5.86 5.48 -2.98
N TYR A 93 -4.91 6.02 -2.22
CA TYR A 93 -4.45 5.42 -0.97
C TYR A 93 -5.50 5.38 0.16
N PRO A 94 -6.22 6.47 0.50
CA PRO A 94 -7.35 6.41 1.42
C PRO A 94 -8.37 5.34 1.07
N MET A 95 -8.66 5.14 -0.22
CA MET A 95 -9.59 4.09 -0.69
C MET A 95 -9.03 2.69 -0.41
N ILE A 96 -7.76 2.42 -0.73
CA ILE A 96 -7.09 1.15 -0.41
C ILE A 96 -7.15 0.90 1.11
N ARG A 97 -6.80 1.90 1.93
CA ARG A 97 -6.84 1.80 3.40
C ARG A 97 -8.25 1.48 3.92
N GLN A 98 -9.28 2.11 3.34
CA GLN A 98 -10.67 1.89 3.75
C GLN A 98 -11.13 0.46 3.42
N ARG A 99 -10.74 -0.09 2.25
CA ARG A 99 -11.00 -1.48 1.87
C ARG A 99 -10.31 -2.45 2.83
N CYS A 100 -9.02 -2.25 3.12
CA CYS A 100 -8.29 -3.06 4.09
C CYS A 100 -8.94 -3.01 5.49
N HIS A 101 -9.42 -1.83 5.91
CA HIS A 101 -10.14 -1.69 7.18
C HIS A 101 -11.47 -2.47 7.18
N ALA A 102 -12.24 -2.44 6.09
CA ALA A 102 -13.48 -3.20 5.98
C ALA A 102 -13.22 -4.71 6.07
N VAL A 103 -12.19 -5.21 5.39
CA VAL A 103 -11.78 -6.62 5.48
C VAL A 103 -11.36 -6.98 6.91
N ASN A 104 -10.52 -6.17 7.57
CA ASN A 104 -10.12 -6.41 8.96
C ASN A 104 -11.31 -6.44 9.93
N SER A 105 -12.26 -5.51 9.77
CA SER A 105 -13.49 -5.48 10.58
C SER A 105 -14.32 -6.74 10.36
N TYR A 106 -14.41 -7.20 9.13
CA TYR A 106 -15.13 -8.43 8.79
C TYR A 106 -14.46 -9.68 9.37
N LEU A 107 -13.15 -9.83 9.18
CA LEU A 107 -12.35 -10.91 9.75
C LEU A 107 -12.45 -10.95 11.29
N SER A 108 -12.44 -9.80 11.96
CA SER A 108 -12.60 -9.71 13.42
C SER A 108 -13.96 -10.22 13.91
N ARG A 109 -14.99 -10.21 13.05
CA ARG A 109 -16.32 -10.74 13.37
C ARG A 109 -16.41 -12.25 13.17
N ILE A 110 -15.67 -12.79 12.20
CA ILE A 110 -15.57 -14.25 12.00
C ILE A 110 -14.98 -14.92 13.26
N VAL A 111 -13.97 -14.33 13.90
CA VAL A 111 -13.33 -14.87 15.12
C VAL A 111 -14.28 -14.94 16.33
N GLN A 112 -15.39 -14.22 16.31
CA GLN A 112 -16.40 -14.32 17.37
C GLN A 112 -17.21 -15.62 17.30
N THR A 113 -17.06 -16.41 16.24
CA THR A 113 -17.61 -17.76 16.11
C THR A 113 -16.59 -18.79 16.62
N SER A 114 -17.04 -20.04 16.88
CA SER A 114 -16.14 -21.12 17.28
C SER A 114 -15.41 -21.66 16.04
N LEU A 115 -14.15 -21.25 15.86
CA LEU A 115 -13.31 -21.69 14.74
C LEU A 115 -12.52 -22.96 15.08
N THR A 116 -12.33 -23.80 14.09
CA THR A 116 -11.38 -24.93 14.12
C THR A 116 -9.93 -24.43 14.00
N PRO A 117 -8.92 -25.25 14.37
CA PRO A 117 -7.51 -24.86 14.19
C PRO A 117 -7.13 -24.50 12.75
N SER A 118 -7.71 -25.17 11.74
CA SER A 118 -7.48 -24.85 10.32
C SER A 118 -8.10 -23.51 9.91
N GLU A 119 -9.27 -23.19 10.42
CA GLU A 119 -9.92 -21.89 10.18
C GLU A 119 -9.18 -20.75 10.87
N ILE A 120 -8.60 -20.99 12.05
CA ILE A 120 -7.74 -20.01 12.72
C ILE A 120 -6.50 -19.72 11.87
N ALA A 121 -5.81 -20.74 11.35
CA ALA A 121 -4.66 -20.55 10.47
C ALA A 121 -5.02 -19.76 9.20
N ARG A 122 -6.17 -20.06 8.57
CA ARG A 122 -6.68 -19.30 7.41
C ARG A 122 -7.00 -17.85 7.78
N TRP A 123 -7.59 -17.62 8.93
CA TRP A 123 -7.85 -16.26 9.44
C TRP A 123 -6.54 -15.47 9.60
N GLU A 124 -5.51 -16.06 10.23
CA GLU A 124 -4.20 -15.44 10.43
C GLU A 124 -3.56 -15.07 9.08
N GLU A 125 -3.61 -15.99 8.11
CA GLU A 125 -3.10 -15.77 6.76
C GLU A 125 -3.80 -14.57 6.08
N LEU A 126 -5.13 -14.53 6.08
CA LEU A 126 -5.90 -13.46 5.45
C LEU A 126 -5.67 -12.11 6.13
N HIS A 127 -5.59 -12.11 7.46
CA HIS A 127 -5.28 -10.92 8.23
C HIS A 127 -3.89 -10.35 7.88
N ALA A 128 -2.88 -11.22 7.78
CA ALA A 128 -1.52 -10.84 7.42
C ALA A 128 -1.45 -10.30 5.98
N LYS A 129 -2.04 -11.00 5.00
CA LYS A 129 -2.12 -10.54 3.60
C LYS A 129 -2.77 -9.17 3.48
N ASN A 130 -3.87 -8.94 4.19
CA ASN A 130 -4.56 -7.65 4.17
C ASN A 130 -3.71 -6.52 4.79
N ALA A 131 -2.95 -6.81 5.86
CA ALA A 131 -2.02 -5.86 6.47
C ALA A 131 -0.86 -5.51 5.52
N ASP A 132 -0.34 -6.47 4.78
CA ASP A 132 0.72 -6.25 3.80
C ASP A 132 0.24 -5.40 2.62
N LEU A 133 -0.97 -5.63 2.11
CA LEU A 133 -1.57 -4.78 1.07
C LEU A 133 -1.71 -3.32 1.53
N GLN A 134 -2.15 -3.10 2.76
CA GLN A 134 -2.21 -1.75 3.33
C GLN A 134 -0.82 -1.12 3.44
N SER A 135 0.18 -1.88 3.84
CA SER A 135 1.58 -1.44 3.94
C SER A 135 2.16 -1.09 2.58
N ILE A 136 1.92 -1.93 1.55
CA ILE A 136 2.33 -1.68 0.17
C ILE A 136 1.69 -0.39 -0.34
N GLY A 137 0.38 -0.21 -0.17
CA GLY A 137 -0.32 1.03 -0.55
C GLY A 137 0.27 2.27 0.12
N HIS A 138 0.65 2.18 1.39
CA HIS A 138 1.31 3.26 2.12
C HIS A 138 2.69 3.61 1.54
N GLU A 139 3.53 2.62 1.21
CA GLU A 139 4.83 2.89 0.59
C GLU A 139 4.67 3.51 -0.81
N ILE A 140 3.66 3.09 -1.59
CA ILE A 140 3.34 3.72 -2.88
C ILE A 140 2.94 5.19 -2.69
N ASP A 141 2.06 5.51 -1.75
CA ASP A 141 1.67 6.91 -1.46
C ASP A 141 2.90 7.76 -1.10
N LYS A 142 3.85 7.21 -0.35
CA LYS A 142 5.10 7.91 -0.04
C LYS A 142 6.02 8.12 -1.25
N VAL A 143 6.07 7.17 -2.20
CA VAL A 143 6.77 7.36 -3.48
C VAL A 143 6.14 8.53 -4.24
N ILE A 144 4.81 8.54 -4.37
CA ILE A 144 4.06 9.59 -5.08
C ILE A 144 4.26 10.95 -4.39
N ALA A 145 4.18 10.99 -3.06
CA ALA A 145 4.40 12.22 -2.30
C ALA A 145 5.81 12.77 -2.51
N GLY A 146 6.84 11.90 -2.49
CA GLY A 146 8.23 12.29 -2.74
C GLY A 146 8.44 12.84 -4.15
N LEU A 147 7.93 12.15 -5.16
CA LEU A 147 7.99 12.60 -6.55
C LEU A 147 7.25 13.93 -6.73
N GLY A 148 6.04 14.08 -6.17
CA GLY A 148 5.28 15.31 -6.23
C GLY A 148 6.00 16.50 -5.58
N GLU A 149 6.61 16.29 -4.41
CA GLU A 149 7.37 17.34 -3.72
C GLU A 149 8.59 17.79 -4.54
N HIS A 150 9.40 16.86 -5.04
CA HIS A 150 10.65 17.20 -5.70
C HIS A 150 10.48 17.60 -7.16
N LYS A 151 9.67 16.87 -7.94
CA LYS A 151 9.48 17.19 -9.37
C LYS A 151 8.52 18.37 -9.57
N VAL A 152 7.41 18.40 -8.84
CA VAL A 152 6.33 19.38 -9.09
C VAL A 152 6.56 20.69 -8.34
N LYS A 153 6.89 20.63 -7.02
CA LYS A 153 7.09 21.86 -6.25
C LYS A 153 8.50 22.45 -6.39
N LYS A 154 9.53 21.58 -6.49
CA LYS A 154 10.94 22.04 -6.56
C LYS A 154 11.50 22.04 -7.97
N GLU A 155 10.71 21.61 -8.96
CA GLU A 155 11.09 21.54 -10.38
C GLU A 155 12.42 20.80 -10.63
N ARG A 156 12.67 19.73 -9.84
CA ARG A 156 13.87 18.91 -9.93
C ARG A 156 13.62 17.67 -10.76
N PHE A 157 14.41 17.47 -11.81
CA PHE A 157 14.24 16.37 -12.76
C PHE A 157 15.46 15.48 -12.73
N PHE A 158 15.24 14.17 -12.81
CA PHE A 158 16.32 13.20 -12.92
C PHE A 158 17.11 13.42 -14.21
N ASP A 159 18.39 13.00 -14.21
CA ASP A 159 19.12 12.79 -15.44
C ASP A 159 18.52 11.65 -16.26
N GLU A 160 18.81 11.58 -17.54
CA GLU A 160 18.22 10.60 -18.47
C GLU A 160 18.47 9.15 -18.01
N GLN A 161 19.67 8.85 -17.55
CA GLN A 161 20.02 7.51 -17.07
C GLN A 161 19.31 7.19 -15.76
N GLY A 162 19.22 8.13 -14.82
CA GLY A 162 18.51 7.96 -13.57
C GLY A 162 17.00 7.75 -13.75
N GLU A 163 16.39 8.48 -14.71
CA GLU A 163 14.99 8.28 -15.07
C GLU A 163 14.76 6.88 -15.64
N LYS A 164 15.60 6.44 -16.58
CA LYS A 164 15.54 5.11 -17.18
C LYS A 164 15.66 4.00 -16.11
N GLU A 165 16.63 4.11 -15.22
CA GLU A 165 16.86 3.15 -14.13
C GLU A 165 15.65 3.04 -13.18
N LEU A 166 15.06 4.18 -12.80
CA LEU A 166 13.87 4.21 -11.95
C LEU A 166 12.65 3.59 -12.66
N LEU A 167 12.49 3.83 -13.97
CA LEU A 167 11.41 3.21 -14.76
C LEU A 167 11.57 1.70 -14.87
N GLU A 168 12.79 1.22 -15.10
CA GLU A 168 13.07 -0.22 -15.14
C GLU A 168 12.81 -0.88 -13.78
N ALA A 169 13.18 -0.20 -12.68
CA ALA A 169 12.88 -0.68 -11.34
C ALA A 169 11.36 -0.67 -11.06
N HIS A 170 10.64 0.38 -11.51
CA HIS A 170 9.19 0.46 -11.43
C HIS A 170 8.52 -0.69 -12.21
N ALA A 171 8.96 -0.99 -13.42
CA ALA A 171 8.43 -2.08 -14.23
C ALA A 171 8.64 -3.46 -13.58
N ARG A 172 9.81 -3.69 -12.96
CA ARG A 172 10.06 -4.93 -12.20
C ARG A 172 9.11 -5.09 -11.03
N ILE A 173 8.82 -4.02 -10.28
CA ILE A 173 7.85 -4.05 -9.18
C ILE A 173 6.43 -4.31 -9.70
N ALA A 174 6.06 -3.75 -10.85
CA ALA A 174 4.77 -4.02 -11.46
C ALA A 174 4.61 -5.51 -11.85
N ASP A 175 5.67 -6.15 -12.36
CA ASP A 175 5.67 -7.59 -12.67
C ASP A 175 5.61 -8.45 -11.39
N ASP A 176 6.31 -8.06 -10.32
CA ASP A 176 6.23 -8.72 -9.02
C ASP A 176 4.81 -8.62 -8.43
N LEU A 177 4.17 -7.45 -8.48
CA LEU A 177 2.77 -7.24 -8.04
C LEU A 177 1.79 -8.10 -8.86
N LYS A 178 1.97 -8.13 -10.18
CA LYS A 178 1.16 -9.00 -11.05
C LYS A 178 1.33 -10.48 -10.67
N THR A 179 2.57 -10.91 -10.45
CA THR A 179 2.86 -12.30 -10.05
C THR A 179 2.26 -12.64 -8.68
N ALA A 180 2.27 -11.69 -7.72
CA ALA A 180 1.61 -11.86 -6.43
C ALA A 180 0.08 -11.96 -6.59
N LEU A 181 -0.53 -11.17 -7.49
CA LEU A 181 -1.95 -11.27 -7.80
C LEU A 181 -2.29 -12.63 -8.44
N ASP A 182 -1.49 -13.06 -9.42
CA ASP A 182 -1.64 -14.38 -10.04
C ASP A 182 -1.54 -15.52 -9.01
N TYR A 183 -0.66 -15.37 -8.01
CA TYR A 183 -0.52 -16.31 -6.90
C TYR A 183 -1.76 -16.33 -5.99
N LEU A 184 -2.29 -15.17 -5.60
CA LEU A 184 -3.44 -15.05 -4.71
C LEU A 184 -4.73 -15.58 -5.36
N SER A 185 -4.91 -15.34 -6.67
CA SER A 185 -6.12 -15.70 -7.42
C SER A 185 -6.06 -17.08 -8.12
N ALA A 186 -4.97 -17.83 -7.95
CA ALA A 186 -4.82 -19.13 -8.61
C ALA A 186 -5.58 -20.23 -7.87
N ASP A 187 -6.66 -20.74 -8.47
CA ASP A 187 -7.35 -21.96 -8.01
C ASP A 187 -6.53 -23.23 -8.30
N ASP A 188 -5.71 -23.19 -9.36
CA ASP A 188 -4.88 -24.33 -9.78
C ASP A 188 -3.57 -24.36 -8.96
N PRO A 189 -3.31 -25.45 -8.20
CA PRO A 189 -2.09 -25.60 -7.39
C PRO A 189 -0.80 -25.48 -8.21
N VAL A 190 -0.81 -25.91 -9.50
CA VAL A 190 0.37 -25.83 -10.38
C VAL A 190 0.68 -24.40 -10.74
N LYS A 191 -0.34 -23.59 -11.04
CA LYS A 191 -0.18 -22.16 -11.34
C LYS A 191 0.26 -21.39 -10.08
N ARG A 192 -0.31 -21.71 -8.93
CA ARG A 192 0.07 -21.12 -7.63
C ARG A 192 1.54 -21.39 -7.34
N GLU A 193 1.99 -22.63 -7.45
CA GLU A 193 3.39 -23.01 -7.24
C GLU A 193 4.34 -22.33 -8.24
N ALA A 194 3.94 -22.19 -9.51
CA ALA A 194 4.74 -21.48 -10.51
C ALA A 194 4.91 -19.99 -10.18
N ALA A 195 3.84 -19.31 -9.75
CA ALA A 195 3.88 -17.91 -9.30
C ALA A 195 4.77 -17.75 -8.04
N HIS A 196 4.64 -18.65 -7.08
CA HIS A 196 5.47 -18.69 -5.87
C HIS A 196 6.95 -18.82 -6.21
N LYS A 197 7.33 -19.79 -7.05
CA LYS A 197 8.72 -19.95 -7.50
C LYS A 197 9.26 -18.72 -8.21
N LYS A 198 8.44 -18.04 -9.01
CA LYS A 198 8.83 -16.80 -9.68
C LYS A 198 9.13 -15.70 -8.66
N LEU A 199 8.27 -15.49 -7.65
CA LEU A 199 8.50 -14.51 -6.58
C LEU A 199 9.75 -14.81 -5.76
N LEU A 200 9.98 -16.08 -5.39
CA LEU A 200 11.21 -16.49 -4.70
C LEU A 200 12.47 -16.26 -5.53
N ALA A 201 12.40 -16.41 -6.85
CA ALA A 201 13.52 -16.12 -7.75
C ALA A 201 13.85 -14.62 -7.79
N THR A 202 12.82 -13.75 -7.85
CA THR A 202 13.03 -12.29 -7.83
C THR A 202 13.62 -11.82 -6.50
N ARG A 203 13.27 -12.44 -5.38
CA ARG A 203 13.83 -12.14 -4.06
C ARG A 203 15.35 -12.33 -4.01
N LYS A 204 15.88 -13.40 -4.63
CA LYS A 204 17.32 -13.67 -4.64
C LYS A 204 18.14 -12.58 -5.33
N THR A 205 17.58 -11.90 -6.32
CA THR A 205 18.25 -10.85 -7.10
C THR A 205 17.96 -9.44 -6.57
N LEU A 206 17.15 -9.32 -5.53
CA LEU A 206 16.69 -8.03 -5.01
C LEU A 206 17.87 -7.13 -4.61
N ASN A 207 18.75 -7.63 -3.75
CA ASN A 207 19.88 -6.87 -3.21
C ASN A 207 20.88 -6.46 -4.31
N ASP A 208 21.17 -7.34 -5.26
CA ASP A 208 22.13 -7.08 -6.34
C ASP A 208 21.59 -5.98 -7.27
N ASN A 209 20.32 -6.03 -7.63
CA ASN A 209 19.69 -5.02 -8.46
C ASN A 209 19.70 -3.64 -7.81
N GLU A 210 19.43 -3.58 -6.52
CA GLU A 210 19.42 -2.32 -5.78
C GLU A 210 20.81 -1.74 -5.58
N LEU A 211 21.79 -2.59 -5.27
CA LEU A 211 23.18 -2.18 -5.15
C LEU A 211 23.67 -1.60 -6.47
N ALA A 212 23.34 -2.23 -7.60
CA ALA A 212 23.67 -1.74 -8.94
C ALA A 212 23.06 -0.35 -9.21
N LEU A 213 21.80 -0.11 -8.83
CA LEU A 213 21.15 1.19 -8.97
C LEU A 213 21.83 2.27 -8.13
N VAL A 214 22.18 1.97 -6.88
CA VAL A 214 22.91 2.90 -6.00
C VAL A 214 24.28 3.20 -6.57
N GLN A 215 25.02 2.17 -6.99
CA GLN A 215 26.35 2.30 -7.59
C GLN A 215 26.33 3.20 -8.82
N SER A 216 25.42 2.92 -9.76
CA SER A 216 25.26 3.72 -10.99
C SER A 216 24.95 5.18 -10.68
N HIS A 217 24.06 5.43 -9.70
CA HIS A 217 23.78 6.79 -9.26
C HIS A 217 25.00 7.49 -8.66
N MET A 218 25.74 6.82 -7.77
CA MET A 218 26.93 7.37 -7.15
C MET A 218 28.04 7.65 -8.16
N ASP A 219 28.18 6.83 -9.20
CA ASP A 219 29.12 7.06 -10.31
C ASP A 219 28.78 8.32 -11.10
N ARG A 220 27.50 8.64 -11.30
CA ARG A 220 27.09 9.91 -11.92
C ARG A 220 27.37 11.12 -11.04
N VAL A 221 27.07 11.01 -9.75
CA VAL A 221 27.37 12.06 -8.77
C VAL A 221 28.88 12.33 -8.72
N SER A 222 29.72 11.29 -8.70
CA SER A 222 31.18 11.43 -8.64
C SER A 222 31.78 12.06 -9.91
N ARG A 223 31.13 11.89 -11.05
CA ARG A 223 31.51 12.56 -12.32
C ARG A 223 31.03 14.01 -12.42
N GLY A 224 30.31 14.51 -11.40
CA GLY A 224 29.84 15.88 -11.35
C GLY A 224 28.57 16.13 -12.15
N ASP A 225 27.76 15.10 -12.46
CA ASP A 225 26.46 15.31 -13.11
C ASP A 225 25.56 16.15 -12.21
N PHE A 226 25.25 17.36 -12.66
CA PHE A 226 24.49 18.33 -11.89
C PHE A 226 23.09 17.82 -11.51
N LYS A 227 22.36 17.20 -12.44
CA LYS A 227 21.02 16.66 -12.18
C LYS A 227 21.06 15.49 -11.20
N ALA A 228 22.06 14.60 -11.33
CA ALA A 228 22.25 13.50 -10.40
C ALA A 228 22.55 14.02 -8.99
N ILE A 229 23.38 15.04 -8.84
CA ILE A 229 23.68 15.68 -7.55
C ILE A 229 22.43 16.32 -6.97
N GLU A 230 21.70 17.11 -7.76
CA GLU A 230 20.50 17.85 -7.32
C GLU A 230 19.37 16.91 -6.85
N THR A 231 19.23 15.74 -7.49
CA THR A 231 18.18 14.77 -7.20
C THR A 231 18.63 13.64 -6.30
N SER A 232 19.89 13.62 -5.83
CA SER A 232 20.51 12.48 -5.14
C SER A 232 19.70 12.00 -3.94
N ALA A 233 19.25 12.91 -3.07
CA ALA A 233 18.48 12.53 -1.89
C ALA A 233 17.14 11.85 -2.27
N LEU A 234 16.46 12.34 -3.32
CA LEU A 234 15.21 11.74 -3.81
C LEU A 234 15.49 10.37 -4.46
N HIS A 235 16.53 10.29 -5.31
CA HIS A 235 16.88 9.06 -6.02
C HIS A 235 17.16 7.91 -5.04
N ILE A 236 18.00 8.13 -4.04
CA ILE A 236 18.31 7.13 -3.00
C ILE A 236 17.04 6.81 -2.15
N ALA A 237 16.23 7.81 -1.82
CA ALA A 237 14.98 7.56 -1.10
C ALA A 237 14.01 6.67 -1.90
N LEU A 238 13.90 6.86 -3.22
CA LEU A 238 13.07 6.03 -4.09
C LEU A 238 13.60 4.60 -4.19
N ILE A 239 14.89 4.40 -4.38
CA ILE A 239 15.50 3.05 -4.40
C ILE A 239 15.17 2.31 -3.10
N ASN A 240 15.34 2.95 -1.94
CA ASN A 240 15.02 2.35 -0.64
C ASN A 240 13.53 2.02 -0.48
N ARG A 241 12.62 2.84 -1.05
CA ARG A 241 11.18 2.54 -1.04
C ARG A 241 10.83 1.41 -1.97
N PHE A 242 11.42 1.35 -3.15
CA PHE A 242 11.27 0.24 -4.10
C PHE A 242 11.68 -1.08 -3.48
N ARG A 243 12.80 -1.11 -2.73
CA ARG A 243 13.20 -2.27 -1.95
C ARG A 243 12.12 -2.71 -0.97
N ARG A 244 11.60 -1.78 -0.15
CA ARG A 244 10.54 -2.11 0.82
C ARG A 244 9.29 -2.65 0.14
N LEU A 245 8.87 -2.06 -0.98
CA LEU A 245 7.74 -2.55 -1.76
C LEU A 245 7.96 -4.00 -2.20
N ARG A 246 9.11 -4.29 -2.80
CA ARG A 246 9.43 -5.65 -3.25
C ARG A 246 9.51 -6.65 -2.09
N THR A 247 10.05 -6.26 -0.95
CA THR A 247 10.05 -7.09 0.26
C THR A 247 8.63 -7.43 0.66
N LYS A 248 7.74 -6.44 0.75
CA LYS A 248 6.34 -6.65 1.13
C LYS A 248 5.56 -7.49 0.11
N ILE A 249 5.81 -7.31 -1.18
CA ILE A 249 5.20 -8.13 -2.24
C ILE A 249 5.63 -9.60 -2.11
N ASN A 250 6.90 -9.86 -1.77
CA ASN A 250 7.37 -11.23 -1.55
C ASN A 250 6.79 -11.86 -0.27
N GLU A 251 6.58 -11.06 0.79
CA GLU A 251 5.93 -11.51 2.02
C GLU A 251 4.49 -12.01 1.77
N LEU A 252 3.74 -11.38 0.84
CA LEU A 252 2.41 -11.85 0.44
C LEU A 252 2.40 -13.31 -0.04
N ALA A 253 3.49 -13.79 -0.61
CA ALA A 253 3.61 -15.16 -1.12
C ALA A 253 4.19 -16.16 -0.10
N GLU A 254 4.80 -15.67 0.99
CA GLU A 254 5.41 -16.54 2.02
C GLU A 254 4.42 -17.04 3.07
N LEU A 255 3.27 -16.38 3.21
CA LEU A 255 2.27 -16.68 4.24
C LEU A 255 1.35 -17.88 3.92
N SER A 256 1.61 -18.58 2.83
CA SER A 256 0.86 -19.81 2.48
C SER A 256 1.55 -21.02 3.10
N PHE A 257 0.98 -21.53 4.15
CA PHE A 257 1.34 -22.78 4.80
C PHE A 257 0.60 -23.96 4.21
#